data_ad5edfc1d3a29120f667934fb93a5247
#
_entry.id   ad5edfc1d3a29120f667934fb93a5247
#
_cell.length_a   1.000
_cell.length_b   1.000
_cell.length_c   1.000
_cell.angle_alpha   90.00
_cell.angle_beta   90.00
_cell.angle_gamma   90.00
#
_symmetry.space_group_name_H-M   'P 1'
#
loop_
_entity.id
_entity.type
_entity.pdbx_description
1 polymer ?
#
loop_
_entity_poly.entity_id
_entity_poly.type
_entity_poly.pdbx_seq_one_letter_code
_entity_poly.pdbx_strand_id
1 'polypeptide(L)'
;MNKNTKFTAVFVVTVVIGMICLSYAAVPLYDLFCRTTGFGGTPVTLKEDANDKNLPSVNIKVQFNSDVAGGLNWKFIPVEREVIVKTGTNNLAFYTAKNLSESAVTGIATFNVTPPKIGKYFSKIDCFCFEEQTLESGEIVEMPVSFFIDPEIATDPNTQEVKTVTLSYTFFNSGEKIQNKGKINKNSSAKN
;
A
#
# COMPACT_ATOMS: atom_id res chain seq x y z
N MET A 1 -12.31 -38.07 42.16
CA MET A 1 -12.69 -37.39 40.89
C MET A 1 -13.15 -38.47 39.91
N ASN A 2 -14.44 -38.44 39.55
CA ASN A 2 -15.08 -39.49 38.73
C ASN A 2 -14.44 -39.58 37.36
N LYS A 3 -14.37 -40.78 36.76
CA LYS A 3 -13.79 -41.02 35.43
C LYS A 3 -14.38 -40.12 34.35
N ASN A 4 -15.68 -39.85 34.47
CA ASN A 4 -16.40 -38.95 33.54
C ASN A 4 -15.96 -37.46 33.67
N THR A 5 -15.69 -36.99 34.89
CA THR A 5 -15.22 -35.61 35.15
C THR A 5 -13.82 -35.37 34.58
N LYS A 6 -12.93 -36.40 34.64
CA LYS A 6 -11.59 -36.32 34.02
C LYS A 6 -11.69 -36.25 32.49
N PHE A 7 -12.56 -37.04 31.90
CA PHE A 7 -12.76 -37.04 30.44
C PHE A 7 -13.31 -35.70 29.96
N THR A 8 -14.29 -35.12 30.65
CA THR A 8 -14.85 -33.80 30.31
C THR A 8 -13.80 -32.73 30.49
N ALA A 9 -13.00 -32.75 31.53
CA ALA A 9 -11.93 -31.76 31.75
C ALA A 9 -10.87 -31.82 30.63
N VAL A 10 -10.43 -33.03 30.24
CA VAL A 10 -9.47 -33.20 29.13
C VAL A 10 -10.06 -32.71 27.82
N PHE A 11 -11.33 -33.01 27.53
CA PHE A 11 -12.00 -32.55 26.32
C PHE A 11 -12.05 -31.02 26.25
N VAL A 12 -12.45 -30.34 27.34
CA VAL A 12 -12.50 -28.88 27.40
C VAL A 12 -11.10 -28.25 27.16
N VAL A 13 -10.07 -28.81 27.83
CA VAL A 13 -8.69 -28.32 27.66
C VAL A 13 -8.22 -28.51 26.22
N THR A 14 -8.53 -29.64 25.59
CA THR A 14 -8.17 -29.89 24.18
C THR A 14 -8.85 -28.90 23.23
N VAL A 15 -10.13 -28.58 23.47
CA VAL A 15 -10.84 -27.57 22.67
C VAL A 15 -10.21 -26.20 22.82
N VAL A 16 -9.88 -25.77 24.04
CA VAL A 16 -9.24 -24.48 24.29
C VAL A 16 -7.86 -24.38 23.59
N ILE A 17 -7.05 -25.44 23.72
CA ILE A 17 -5.75 -25.50 23.04
C ILE A 17 -5.95 -25.44 21.51
N GLY A 18 -6.93 -26.15 20.97
CA GLY A 18 -7.26 -26.14 19.56
C GLY A 18 -7.64 -24.72 19.06
N MET A 19 -8.45 -23.99 19.83
CA MET A 19 -8.83 -22.61 19.51
C MET A 19 -7.61 -21.67 19.51
N ILE A 20 -6.71 -21.83 20.47
CA ILE A 20 -5.48 -21.04 20.54
C ILE A 20 -4.59 -21.33 19.32
N CYS A 21 -4.38 -22.61 18.99
CA CYS A 21 -3.60 -23.00 17.82
C CYS A 21 -4.20 -22.46 16.51
N LEU A 22 -5.52 -22.49 16.37
CA LEU A 22 -6.23 -21.98 15.20
C LEU A 22 -6.07 -20.45 15.07
N SER A 23 -6.11 -19.74 16.20
CA SER A 23 -5.91 -18.28 16.26
C SER A 23 -4.51 -17.89 15.78
N TYR A 24 -3.47 -18.61 16.21
CA TYR A 24 -2.10 -18.38 15.74
C TYR A 24 -1.88 -18.78 14.29
N ALA A 25 -2.54 -19.85 13.83
CA ALA A 25 -2.45 -20.32 12.46
C ALA A 25 -3.15 -19.37 11.45
N ALA A 26 -4.14 -18.59 11.90
CA ALA A 26 -4.87 -17.67 11.04
C ALA A 26 -3.96 -16.57 10.43
N VAL A 27 -2.97 -16.09 11.17
CA VAL A 27 -2.06 -15.01 10.72
C VAL A 27 -1.20 -15.46 9.53
N PRO A 28 -0.42 -16.58 9.61
CA PRO A 28 0.38 -17.03 8.48
C PRO A 28 -0.48 -17.49 7.29
N LEU A 29 -1.67 -18.05 7.56
CA LEU A 29 -2.58 -18.47 6.51
C LEU A 29 -3.14 -17.27 5.73
N TYR A 30 -3.49 -16.20 6.43
CA TYR A 30 -3.93 -14.94 5.81
C TYR A 30 -2.80 -14.29 4.98
N ASP A 31 -1.57 -14.26 5.49
CA ASP A 31 -0.41 -13.74 4.75
C ASP A 31 -0.14 -14.56 3.48
N LEU A 32 -0.21 -15.88 3.57
CA LEU A 32 -0.10 -16.77 2.41
C LEU A 32 -1.21 -16.51 1.39
N PHE A 33 -2.45 -16.35 1.86
CA PHE A 33 -3.59 -16.03 1.00
C PHE A 33 -3.40 -14.69 0.29
N CYS A 34 -2.98 -13.64 1.01
CA CYS A 34 -2.72 -12.33 0.42
C CYS A 34 -1.60 -12.37 -0.63
N ARG A 35 -0.52 -13.14 -0.36
CA ARG A 35 0.59 -13.30 -1.31
C ARG A 35 0.18 -14.07 -2.57
N THR A 36 -0.66 -15.07 -2.44
CA THR A 36 -1.10 -15.89 -3.59
C THR A 36 -2.19 -15.23 -4.43
N THR A 37 -3.07 -14.45 -3.79
CA THR A 37 -4.20 -13.80 -4.47
C THR A 37 -3.92 -12.34 -4.85
N GLY A 38 -2.86 -11.73 -4.32
CA GLY A 38 -2.59 -10.29 -4.47
C GLY A 38 -3.64 -9.40 -3.80
N PHE A 39 -4.50 -9.97 -2.96
CA PHE A 39 -5.55 -9.25 -2.26
C PHE A 39 -4.95 -8.36 -1.18
N GLY A 40 -5.32 -7.07 -1.18
CA GLY A 40 -4.82 -6.10 -0.21
C GLY A 40 -3.60 -5.29 -0.65
N GLY A 41 -3.20 -5.38 -1.95
CA GLY A 41 -2.15 -4.52 -2.50
C GLY A 41 -0.76 -4.79 -1.94
N THR A 42 -0.49 -6.04 -1.49
CA THR A 42 0.87 -6.45 -1.16
C THR A 42 1.72 -6.36 -2.42
N PRO A 43 2.78 -5.52 -2.44
CA PRO A 43 3.66 -5.45 -3.59
C PRO A 43 4.31 -6.81 -3.79
N VAL A 44 4.02 -7.42 -4.93
CA VAL A 44 4.80 -8.58 -5.38
C VAL A 44 6.19 -8.03 -5.69
N THR A 45 7.18 -8.43 -4.91
CA THR A 45 8.58 -8.18 -5.26
C THR A 45 8.82 -8.86 -6.59
N LEU A 46 9.06 -8.08 -7.63
CA LEU A 46 9.40 -8.61 -8.94
C LEU A 46 10.62 -9.51 -8.77
N LYS A 47 10.47 -10.78 -9.10
CA LYS A 47 11.61 -11.58 -9.50
C LYS A 47 12.12 -10.97 -10.80
N GLU A 48 13.39 -10.72 -10.91
CA GLU A 48 14.08 -10.17 -12.09
C GLU A 48 13.80 -10.94 -13.41
N ASP A 49 13.06 -12.05 -13.33
CA ASP A 49 12.74 -12.96 -14.42
C ASP A 49 11.46 -12.61 -15.21
N ALA A 50 10.79 -11.47 -14.91
CA ALA A 50 9.57 -11.05 -15.62
C ALA A 50 9.82 -10.53 -17.06
N ASN A 51 10.96 -10.87 -17.63
CA ASN A 51 11.29 -10.60 -19.03
C ASN A 51 10.87 -11.79 -19.93
N ASP A 52 9.63 -12.27 -19.74
CA ASP A 52 9.08 -13.25 -20.68
C ASP A 52 8.79 -12.52 -22.00
N LYS A 53 9.78 -12.59 -22.92
CA LYS A 53 9.81 -11.89 -24.20
C LYS A 53 8.68 -12.28 -25.16
N ASN A 54 7.79 -13.18 -24.73
CA ASN A 54 6.70 -13.73 -25.56
C ASN A 54 5.33 -13.12 -25.27
N LEU A 55 5.17 -12.27 -24.23
CA LEU A 55 3.90 -11.65 -23.93
C LEU A 55 3.64 -10.40 -24.80
N PRO A 56 2.41 -10.20 -25.29
CA PRO A 56 2.09 -9.03 -26.10
C PRO A 56 2.22 -7.76 -25.26
N SER A 57 3.07 -6.86 -25.71
CA SER A 57 3.22 -5.56 -25.07
C SER A 57 2.18 -4.60 -25.63
N VAL A 58 1.41 -3.98 -24.76
CA VAL A 58 0.35 -3.02 -25.09
C VAL A 58 0.63 -1.65 -24.50
N ASN A 59 0.06 -0.63 -25.14
CA ASN A 59 0.15 0.73 -24.60
C ASN A 59 -0.99 0.97 -23.60
N ILE A 60 -0.65 1.45 -22.41
CA ILE A 60 -1.59 1.79 -21.36
C ILE A 60 -1.39 3.26 -20.99
N LYS A 61 -2.49 3.98 -20.85
CA LYS A 61 -2.49 5.34 -20.33
C LYS A 61 -2.40 5.27 -18.79
N VAL A 62 -1.39 5.90 -18.22
CA VAL A 62 -1.25 6.07 -16.76
C VAL A 62 -1.58 7.52 -16.43
N GLN A 63 -2.55 7.72 -15.56
CA GLN A 63 -2.92 9.02 -15.02
C GLN A 63 -2.37 9.15 -13.60
N PHE A 64 -1.89 10.33 -13.27
CA PHE A 64 -1.32 10.64 -11.98
C PHE A 64 -2.22 11.62 -11.23
N ASN A 65 -2.65 11.20 -10.03
CA ASN A 65 -3.39 12.02 -9.11
C ASN A 65 -2.56 12.29 -7.85
N SER A 66 -2.77 13.45 -7.25
CA SER A 66 -2.06 13.89 -6.05
C SER A 66 -2.99 14.63 -5.13
N ASP A 67 -3.04 14.20 -3.87
CA ASP A 67 -3.86 14.79 -2.84
C ASP A 67 -3.02 15.07 -1.59
N VAL A 68 -3.43 16.06 -0.81
CA VAL A 68 -2.85 16.37 0.49
C VAL A 68 -3.99 16.40 1.50
N ALA A 69 -3.88 15.57 2.54
CA ALA A 69 -4.86 15.51 3.61
C ALA A 69 -4.87 16.80 4.45
N GLY A 70 -6.00 17.09 5.06
CA GLY A 70 -6.12 18.24 5.97
C GLY A 70 -5.06 18.19 7.08
N GLY A 71 -4.55 19.35 7.48
CA GLY A 71 -3.49 19.46 8.49
C GLY A 71 -2.05 19.44 7.94
N LEU A 72 -1.85 19.20 6.66
CA LEU A 72 -0.56 19.32 5.99
C LEU A 72 -0.61 20.46 4.98
N ASN A 73 0.10 21.56 5.26
CA ASN A 73 0.12 22.73 4.38
C ASN A 73 1.20 22.58 3.29
N TRP A 74 1.06 21.55 2.48
CA TRP A 74 1.92 21.29 1.32
C TRP A 74 1.16 21.48 0.02
N LYS A 75 1.90 21.83 -1.03
CA LYS A 75 1.45 21.73 -2.41
C LYS A 75 2.13 20.52 -3.03
N PHE A 76 1.34 19.53 -3.43
CA PHE A 76 1.83 18.30 -4.04
C PHE A 76 1.16 18.11 -5.38
N ILE A 77 1.94 18.04 -6.46
CA ILE A 77 1.41 17.94 -7.83
C ILE A 77 2.28 17.02 -8.69
N PRO A 78 1.71 16.21 -9.59
CA PRO A 78 2.48 15.49 -10.58
C PRO A 78 3.04 16.46 -11.61
N VAL A 79 4.24 16.21 -12.09
CA VAL A 79 4.87 17.00 -13.18
C VAL A 79 4.10 16.77 -14.48
N GLU A 80 3.73 15.52 -14.75
CA GLU A 80 2.88 15.11 -15.86
C GLU A 80 1.58 14.53 -15.32
N ARG A 81 0.45 14.93 -15.89
CA ARG A 81 -0.87 14.43 -15.45
C ARG A 81 -1.19 13.07 -16.01
N GLU A 82 -0.69 12.76 -17.18
CA GLU A 82 -0.86 11.46 -17.82
C GLU A 82 0.32 11.16 -18.75
N VAL A 83 0.65 9.88 -18.85
CA VAL A 83 1.64 9.35 -19.80
C VAL A 83 1.10 8.10 -20.47
N ILE A 84 1.52 7.84 -21.70
CA ILE A 84 1.26 6.56 -22.35
C ILE A 84 2.53 5.72 -22.22
N VAL A 85 2.41 4.60 -21.54
CA VAL A 85 3.54 3.69 -21.29
C VAL A 85 3.28 2.34 -21.94
N LYS A 86 4.37 1.65 -22.26
CA LYS A 86 4.34 0.31 -22.79
C LYS A 86 4.48 -0.69 -21.66
N THR A 87 3.61 -1.72 -21.61
CA THR A 87 3.72 -2.79 -20.63
C THR A 87 5.03 -3.56 -20.82
N GLY A 88 5.58 -4.10 -19.73
CA GLY A 88 6.85 -4.81 -19.74
C GLY A 88 8.09 -3.90 -19.73
N THR A 89 7.93 -2.59 -19.54
CA THR A 89 9.04 -1.64 -19.42
C THR A 89 9.01 -0.91 -18.08
N ASN A 90 10.19 -0.56 -17.58
CA ASN A 90 10.30 0.32 -16.42
C ASN A 90 10.00 1.76 -16.84
N ASN A 91 9.13 2.43 -16.09
CA ASN A 91 8.71 3.79 -16.35
C ASN A 91 9.02 4.65 -15.13
N LEU A 92 9.29 5.93 -15.39
CA LEU A 92 9.61 6.92 -14.37
C LEU A 92 8.63 8.09 -14.49
N ALA A 93 8.06 8.51 -13.37
CA ALA A 93 7.26 9.71 -13.27
C ALA A 93 7.77 10.56 -12.11
N PHE A 94 7.46 11.86 -12.15
CA PHE A 94 7.92 12.81 -11.14
C PHE A 94 6.74 13.54 -10.52
N TYR A 95 6.84 13.78 -9.22
CA TYR A 95 5.95 14.64 -8.47
C TYR A 95 6.77 15.77 -7.84
N THR A 96 6.17 16.91 -7.67
CA THR A 96 6.77 18.05 -6.97
C THR A 96 6.01 18.29 -5.68
N ALA A 97 6.70 18.29 -4.56
CA ALA A 97 6.18 18.69 -3.26
C ALA A 97 6.79 20.04 -2.85
N LYS A 98 5.97 20.93 -2.30
CA LYS A 98 6.40 22.20 -1.71
C LYS A 98 5.76 22.40 -0.36
N ASN A 99 6.55 22.68 0.65
CA ASN A 99 6.06 23.09 1.97
C ASN A 99 5.66 24.59 1.92
N LEU A 100 4.40 24.88 2.23
CA LEU A 100 3.86 26.24 2.29
C LEU A 100 3.78 26.77 3.74
N SER A 101 4.24 25.99 4.73
CA SER A 101 4.27 26.39 6.14
C SER A 101 5.50 27.24 6.44
N GLU A 102 5.45 27.99 7.53
CA GLU A 102 6.56 28.79 8.04
C GLU A 102 7.61 27.96 8.83
N SER A 103 7.37 26.65 9.01
CA SER A 103 8.22 25.73 9.73
C SER A 103 8.40 24.43 8.97
N ALA A 104 9.42 23.65 9.36
CA ALA A 104 9.60 22.30 8.86
C ALA A 104 8.40 21.41 9.22
N VAL A 105 7.90 20.65 8.26
CA VAL A 105 6.76 19.73 8.45
C VAL A 105 7.09 18.38 7.85
N THR A 106 6.74 17.33 8.59
CA THR A 106 6.96 15.94 8.15
C THR A 106 5.65 15.35 7.63
N GLY A 107 5.71 14.86 6.41
CA GLY A 107 4.60 14.16 5.74
C GLY A 107 4.94 12.71 5.44
N ILE A 108 3.91 11.88 5.41
CA ILE A 108 3.98 10.49 4.95
C ILE A 108 3.00 10.29 3.81
N ALA A 109 3.45 9.63 2.74
CA ALA A 109 2.62 9.37 1.58
C ALA A 109 2.01 7.97 1.62
N THR A 110 0.78 7.86 1.14
CA THR A 110 0.17 6.59 0.74
C THR A 110 -0.16 6.64 -0.73
N PHE A 111 -0.24 5.46 -1.36
CA PHE A 111 -0.63 5.39 -2.77
C PHE A 111 -1.73 4.36 -3.00
N ASN A 112 -2.47 4.56 -4.07
CA ASN A 112 -3.51 3.65 -4.53
C ASN A 112 -3.50 3.56 -6.06
N VAL A 113 -3.83 2.38 -6.58
CA VAL A 113 -3.95 2.11 -8.02
C VAL A 113 -5.40 1.80 -8.36
N THR A 114 -5.93 2.48 -9.35
CA THR A 114 -7.31 2.30 -9.82
C THR A 114 -7.32 1.93 -11.31
N PRO A 115 -8.12 0.93 -11.74
CA PRO A 115 -9.03 0.10 -10.94
C PRO A 115 -8.29 -0.96 -10.08
N PRO A 116 -8.87 -1.38 -8.92
CA PRO A 116 -8.19 -2.29 -7.97
C PRO A 116 -7.75 -3.63 -8.57
N LYS A 117 -8.47 -4.13 -9.59
CA LYS A 117 -8.15 -5.38 -10.29
C LYS A 117 -6.79 -5.38 -11.00
N ILE A 118 -6.20 -4.18 -11.21
CA ILE A 118 -4.88 -4.01 -11.83
C ILE A 118 -3.76 -4.05 -10.80
N GLY A 119 -4.05 -3.91 -9.52
CA GLY A 119 -3.04 -3.84 -8.48
C GLY A 119 -2.02 -4.99 -8.51
N LYS A 120 -2.42 -6.19 -8.91
CA LYS A 120 -1.52 -7.35 -9.06
C LYS A 120 -0.54 -7.24 -10.23
N TYR A 121 -0.87 -6.44 -11.26
CA TYR A 121 -0.03 -6.22 -12.45
C TYR A 121 0.76 -4.91 -12.37
N PHE A 122 0.49 -4.10 -11.36
CA PHE A 122 1.19 -2.84 -11.15
C PHE A 122 2.22 -3.01 -10.05
N SER A 123 3.48 -3.08 -10.45
CA SER A 123 4.60 -3.18 -9.51
C SER A 123 5.30 -1.84 -9.42
N LYS A 124 5.41 -1.35 -8.21
CA LYS A 124 6.21 -0.18 -7.88
C LYS A 124 7.61 -0.66 -7.50
N ILE A 125 8.60 -0.21 -8.25
CA ILE A 125 10.00 -0.65 -8.08
C ILE A 125 10.65 0.17 -6.98
N ASP A 126 10.49 1.50 -7.03
CA ASP A 126 11.08 2.41 -6.05
C ASP A 126 10.16 3.60 -5.78
N CYS A 127 10.14 4.09 -4.54
CA CYS A 127 9.25 5.16 -4.14
C CYS A 127 9.64 5.80 -2.82
N PHE A 128 9.50 7.10 -2.77
CA PHE A 128 9.62 7.95 -1.59
C PHE A 128 8.54 7.71 -0.51
N CYS A 129 7.45 6.99 -0.83
CA CYS A 129 6.27 6.90 0.05
C CYS A 129 6.41 5.93 1.23
N PHE A 130 7.52 5.20 1.34
CA PHE A 130 7.77 4.34 2.50
C PHE A 130 8.51 5.05 3.64
N GLU A 131 9.05 6.24 3.36
CA GLU A 131 9.79 7.02 4.32
C GLU A 131 9.03 8.31 4.65
N GLU A 132 9.20 8.78 5.87
CA GLU A 132 8.72 10.09 6.27
C GLU A 132 9.57 11.16 5.57
N GLN A 133 8.92 12.10 4.90
CA GLN A 133 9.57 13.22 4.22
C GLN A 133 9.41 14.48 5.06
N THR A 134 10.54 15.05 5.47
CA THR A 134 10.53 16.35 6.16
C THR A 134 10.99 17.42 5.18
N LEU A 135 10.13 18.40 4.94
CA LEU A 135 10.47 19.57 4.13
C LEU A 135 10.59 20.81 5.02
N GLU A 136 11.66 21.54 4.83
CA GLU A 136 11.86 22.85 5.48
C GLU A 136 10.85 23.89 4.97
N SER A 137 10.76 25.02 5.67
CA SER A 137 9.85 26.11 5.24
C SER A 137 10.16 26.59 3.81
N GLY A 138 9.18 26.51 2.95
CA GLY A 138 9.29 26.94 1.54
C GLY A 138 10.05 25.97 0.63
N GLU A 139 10.58 24.87 1.15
CA GLU A 139 11.36 23.89 0.40
C GLU A 139 10.52 23.24 -0.71
N ILE A 140 11.18 23.00 -1.85
CA ILE A 140 10.61 22.32 -3.02
C ILE A 140 11.48 21.10 -3.31
N VAL A 141 10.85 19.93 -3.41
CA VAL A 141 11.51 18.67 -3.70
C VAL A 141 10.83 17.97 -4.86
N GLU A 142 11.61 17.43 -5.78
CA GLU A 142 11.13 16.51 -6.81
C GLU A 142 11.23 15.07 -6.30
N MET A 143 10.14 14.32 -6.46
CA MET A 143 9.99 12.97 -5.96
C MET A 143 9.80 12.01 -7.13
N PRO A 144 10.82 11.21 -7.47
CA PRO A 144 10.71 10.21 -8.53
C PRO A 144 9.87 9.01 -8.09
N VAL A 145 9.07 8.48 -9.00
CA VAL A 145 8.31 7.24 -8.85
C VAL A 145 8.65 6.32 -10.00
N SER A 146 9.31 5.21 -9.70
CA SER A 146 9.59 4.16 -10.67
C SER A 146 8.52 3.07 -10.58
N PHE A 147 7.91 2.75 -11.71
CA PHE A 147 6.85 1.75 -11.78
C PHE A 147 6.95 0.86 -13.02
N PHE A 148 6.39 -0.33 -12.89
CA PHE A 148 6.34 -1.34 -13.94
C PHE A 148 4.91 -1.87 -14.06
N ILE A 149 4.47 -2.06 -15.30
CA ILE A 149 3.17 -2.68 -15.58
C ILE A 149 3.44 -4.01 -16.27
N ASP A 150 2.98 -5.09 -15.66
CA ASP A 150 3.18 -6.44 -16.15
C ASP A 150 2.42 -6.65 -17.49
N PRO A 151 3.08 -7.19 -18.53
CA PRO A 151 2.42 -7.48 -19.81
C PRO A 151 1.28 -8.52 -19.70
N GLU A 152 1.22 -9.33 -18.64
CA GLU A 152 0.10 -10.25 -18.40
C GLU A 152 -1.26 -9.54 -18.31
N ILE A 153 -1.29 -8.24 -18.01
CA ILE A 153 -2.51 -7.42 -18.02
C ILE A 153 -3.25 -7.48 -19.36
N ALA A 154 -2.53 -7.71 -20.48
CA ALA A 154 -3.09 -7.79 -21.81
C ALA A 154 -3.73 -9.15 -22.11
N THR A 155 -3.35 -10.19 -21.38
CA THR A 155 -3.80 -11.57 -21.61
C THR A 155 -4.89 -12.04 -20.65
N ASP A 156 -5.01 -11.39 -19.46
CA ASP A 156 -6.05 -11.74 -18.50
C ASP A 156 -7.41 -11.20 -18.94
N PRO A 157 -8.43 -12.09 -19.16
CA PRO A 157 -9.78 -11.70 -19.57
C PRO A 157 -10.44 -10.64 -18.69
N ASN A 158 -10.05 -10.55 -17.41
CA ASN A 158 -10.61 -9.59 -16.45
C ASN A 158 -10.01 -8.17 -16.58
N THR A 159 -8.88 -8.04 -17.27
CA THR A 159 -8.14 -6.77 -17.36
C THR A 159 -7.89 -6.28 -18.79
N GLN A 160 -8.13 -7.10 -19.82
CA GLN A 160 -7.95 -6.73 -21.24
C GLN A 160 -8.68 -5.44 -21.66
N GLU A 161 -9.80 -5.13 -21.02
CA GLU A 161 -10.61 -3.93 -21.30
C GLU A 161 -9.97 -2.66 -20.73
N VAL A 162 -9.02 -2.79 -19.78
CA VAL A 162 -8.45 -1.66 -19.07
C VAL A 162 -7.37 -1.01 -19.90
N LYS A 163 -7.66 0.20 -20.39
CA LYS A 163 -6.75 1.03 -21.18
C LYS A 163 -6.15 2.18 -20.37
N THR A 164 -6.72 2.45 -19.18
CA THR A 164 -6.29 3.56 -18.33
C THR A 164 -6.13 3.07 -16.89
N VAL A 165 -5.01 3.42 -16.29
CA VAL A 165 -4.65 3.16 -14.90
C VAL A 165 -4.43 4.49 -14.21
N THR A 166 -4.99 4.70 -13.04
CA THR A 166 -4.74 5.90 -12.24
C THR A 166 -3.91 5.55 -11.03
N LEU A 167 -2.77 6.21 -10.89
CA LEU A 167 -1.91 6.15 -9.71
C LEU A 167 -2.15 7.41 -8.87
N SER A 168 -2.72 7.23 -7.70
CA SER A 168 -3.06 8.32 -6.78
C SER A 168 -2.15 8.28 -5.57
N TYR A 169 -1.55 9.43 -5.24
CA TYR A 169 -0.77 9.62 -4.02
C TYR A 169 -1.48 10.59 -3.10
N THR A 170 -1.50 10.29 -1.80
CA THR A 170 -2.03 11.19 -0.77
C THR A 170 -1.00 11.34 0.34
N PHE A 171 -0.63 12.59 0.63
CA PHE A 171 0.21 12.94 1.76
C PHE A 171 -0.61 13.24 3.01
N PHE A 172 -0.14 12.75 4.14
CA PHE A 172 -0.70 12.97 5.47
C PHE A 172 0.36 13.61 6.38
N ASN A 173 -0.08 14.43 7.33
CA ASN A 173 0.82 14.95 8.36
C ASN A 173 1.23 13.82 9.33
N SER A 174 2.51 13.52 9.39
CA SER A 174 3.06 12.50 10.30
C SER A 174 2.86 12.87 11.78
N GLY A 175 2.86 14.18 12.12
CA GLY A 175 2.64 14.68 13.48
C GLY A 175 1.23 14.43 14.04
N GLU A 176 0.20 14.33 13.22
CA GLU A 176 -1.17 14.05 13.68
C GLU A 176 -1.35 12.61 14.19
N LYS A 177 -0.61 11.64 13.63
CA LYS A 177 -0.65 10.25 14.10
C LYS A 177 -0.15 10.11 15.55
N ILE A 178 0.80 10.93 15.96
CA ILE A 178 1.36 10.94 17.32
C ILE A 178 0.33 11.50 18.31
N GLN A 179 -0.42 12.54 17.95
CA GLN A 179 -1.43 13.13 18.83
C GLN A 179 -2.63 12.21 19.07
N ASN A 180 -3.07 11.46 18.07
CA ASN A 180 -4.19 10.52 18.23
C ASN A 180 -3.82 9.30 19.09
N LYS A 181 -2.59 8.80 19.03
CA LYS A 181 -2.11 7.75 19.94
C LYS A 181 -1.98 8.25 21.39
N GLY A 182 -1.60 9.50 21.60
CA GLY A 182 -1.49 10.12 22.92
C GLY A 182 -2.85 10.42 23.59
N LYS A 183 -3.89 10.72 22.80
CA LYS A 183 -5.24 10.99 23.33
C LYS A 183 -5.99 9.72 23.75
N ILE A 184 -5.76 8.60 23.09
CA ILE A 184 -6.41 7.32 23.44
C ILE A 184 -5.91 6.81 24.80
N ASN A 185 -4.64 7.06 25.16
CA ASN A 185 -4.08 6.60 26.43
C ASN A 185 -4.41 7.49 27.64
N LYS A 186 -4.82 8.75 27.45
CA LYS A 186 -5.17 9.64 28.57
C LYS A 186 -6.59 9.49 29.10
N ASN A 187 -7.51 8.97 28.29
CA ASN A 187 -8.90 8.76 28.72
C ASN A 187 -9.14 7.40 29.41
N SER A 188 -8.16 6.50 29.41
CA SER A 188 -8.26 5.21 30.10
C SER A 188 -7.83 5.25 31.58
N SER A 189 -7.12 6.31 32.02
CA SER A 189 -6.63 6.43 33.40
C SER A 189 -7.46 7.31 34.33
N ALA A 190 -8.60 7.83 33.86
CA ALA A 190 -9.44 8.76 34.65
C ALA A 190 -10.78 8.17 35.13
N LYS A 191 -10.89 6.82 35.17
CA LYS A 191 -12.02 6.12 35.82
C LYS A 191 -11.49 4.95 36.65
N ASN A 192 -11.06 5.26 37.84
CA ASN A 192 -11.12 4.41 39.03
C ASN A 192 -11.14 5.32 40.25
#